data_3a1a57c441d2405a37bbe3a067ae2417
#
_entry.id   3a1a57c441d2405a37bbe3a067ae2417
#
_cell.length_a   1.000
_cell.length_b   1.000
_cell.length_c   1.000
_cell.angle_alpha   90.00
_cell.angle_beta   90.00
_cell.angle_gamma   90.00
#
_symmetry.space_group_name_H-M   'P 1'
#
loop_
_entity.id
_entity.type
_entity.pdbx_description
1 polymer ?
#
loop_
_entity_poly.entity_id
_entity_poly.type
_entity_poly.pdbx_seq_one_letter_code
_entity_poly.pdbx_strand_id
1 'polypeptide(L)'
;MQLAVPVRQVRVTVLSTDGIWSTGSLFLKPVAASHAGPETVLDRLNDQEMFLPVQLPGERSITLLHKAHIVRLVVQDAQPGDALTEDQENLSGRIEPVHCTVVPGQQLSGWLSVQAPEWKARLSDYVNTLPGSFFPLYADDALHLINKHAVLRIQSQG
;
A
#
# COMPACT_ATOMS: atom_id res chain seq x y z
N MET A 1 -24.32 -0.70 27.80
CA MET A 1 -23.63 0.29 26.98
C MET A 1 -22.67 -0.43 26.05
N GLN A 2 -22.84 -0.24 24.78
CA GLN A 2 -21.96 -0.85 23.80
C GLN A 2 -20.75 0.05 23.59
N LEU A 3 -19.57 -0.46 23.89
CA LEU A 3 -18.33 0.24 23.61
C LEU A 3 -17.98 0.03 22.15
N ALA A 4 -18.00 1.09 21.37
CA ALA A 4 -17.53 1.03 19.99
C ALA A 4 -16.01 0.80 20.01
N VAL A 5 -15.55 -0.23 19.30
CA VAL A 5 -14.13 -0.47 19.09
C VAL A 5 -13.59 0.68 18.24
N PRO A 6 -12.60 1.46 18.72
CA PRO A 6 -12.09 2.55 17.92
C PRO A 6 -11.45 2.01 16.63
N VAL A 7 -11.91 2.52 15.50
CA VAL A 7 -11.32 2.23 14.19
C VAL A 7 -10.62 3.48 13.70
N ARG A 8 -9.48 3.31 13.07
CA ARG A 8 -8.76 4.40 12.43
C ARG A 8 -9.32 4.62 11.04
N GLN A 9 -9.68 5.85 10.75
CA GLN A 9 -10.12 6.25 9.42
C GLN A 9 -8.96 6.85 8.66
N VAL A 10 -8.70 6.33 7.46
CA VAL A 10 -7.62 6.82 6.60
C VAL A 10 -8.19 7.23 5.25
N ARG A 11 -7.88 8.45 4.83
CA ARG A 11 -8.29 8.94 3.54
C ARG A 11 -7.33 8.46 2.46
N VAL A 12 -7.88 7.92 1.37
CA VAL A 12 -7.10 7.35 0.28
C VAL A 12 -7.65 7.77 -1.07
N THR A 13 -6.79 7.73 -2.08
CA THR A 13 -7.18 7.92 -3.48
C THR A 13 -6.76 6.67 -4.24
N VAL A 14 -7.69 6.08 -4.97
CA VAL A 14 -7.50 4.78 -5.62
C VAL A 14 -7.63 4.93 -7.13
N LEU A 15 -6.64 4.45 -7.86
CA LEU A 15 -6.69 4.34 -9.31
C LEU A 15 -7.04 2.90 -9.69
N SER A 16 -8.12 2.73 -10.42
CA SER A 16 -8.57 1.44 -10.93
C SER A 16 -8.10 1.22 -12.36
N THR A 17 -8.15 -0.03 -12.82
CA THR A 17 -7.67 -0.41 -14.18
C THR A 17 -8.48 0.22 -15.31
N ASP A 18 -9.67 0.71 -15.02
CA ASP A 18 -10.48 1.49 -15.97
C ASP A 18 -10.02 2.95 -16.14
N GLY A 19 -8.98 3.36 -15.38
CA GLY A 19 -8.46 4.72 -15.41
C GLY A 19 -9.18 5.70 -14.50
N ILE A 20 -10.17 5.25 -13.73
CA ILE A 20 -10.94 6.11 -12.85
C ILE A 20 -10.28 6.23 -11.48
N TRP A 21 -10.12 7.47 -11.02
CA TRP A 21 -9.68 7.79 -9.67
C TRP A 21 -10.88 7.93 -8.73
N SER A 22 -10.80 7.29 -7.57
CA SER A 22 -11.82 7.40 -6.53
C SER A 22 -11.16 7.83 -5.24
N THR A 23 -11.68 8.85 -4.59
CA THR A 23 -11.21 9.30 -3.28
C THR A 23 -12.22 8.89 -2.22
N GLY A 24 -11.76 8.30 -1.13
CA GLY A 24 -12.63 7.84 -0.08
C GLY A 24 -11.87 7.53 1.20
N SER A 25 -12.54 6.87 2.12
CA SER A 25 -11.98 6.53 3.43
C SER A 25 -11.99 5.03 3.65
N LEU A 26 -10.90 4.53 4.22
CA LEU A 26 -10.77 3.17 4.74
C LEU A 26 -10.90 3.19 6.26
N PHE A 27 -11.42 2.12 6.83
CA PHE A 27 -11.53 1.93 8.27
C PHE A 27 -10.65 0.77 8.67
N LEU A 28 -9.61 1.08 9.45
CA LEU A 28 -8.62 0.10 9.89
C LEU A 28 -8.89 -0.37 11.31
N LYS A 29 -8.58 -1.62 11.59
CA LYS A 29 -8.75 -2.21 12.92
C LYS A 29 -7.65 -1.70 13.87
N PRO A 30 -7.96 -1.56 15.18
CA PRO A 30 -6.95 -1.15 16.14
C PRO A 30 -5.88 -2.20 16.39
N VAL A 31 -6.18 -3.46 16.07
CA VAL A 31 -5.24 -4.59 16.21
C VAL A 31 -5.19 -5.35 14.90
N ALA A 32 -3.99 -5.50 14.35
CA ALA A 32 -3.76 -6.26 13.14
C ALA A 32 -3.84 -7.77 13.41
N ALA A 33 -4.29 -8.53 12.39
CA ALA A 33 -4.35 -9.99 12.48
C ALA A 33 -2.97 -10.65 12.30
N SER A 34 -2.06 -10.01 11.58
CA SER A 34 -0.80 -10.63 11.14
C SER A 34 0.43 -10.17 11.92
N HIS A 35 0.33 -9.14 12.75
CA HIS A 35 1.45 -8.60 13.52
C HIS A 35 0.97 -7.87 14.77
N ALA A 36 1.88 -7.53 15.66
CA ALA A 36 1.57 -6.71 16.81
C ALA A 36 1.33 -5.25 16.37
N GLY A 37 0.36 -4.60 17.01
CA GLY A 37 0.04 -3.21 16.75
C GLY A 37 -1.17 -3.02 15.84
N PRO A 38 -1.46 -1.79 15.44
CA PRO A 38 -2.63 -1.48 14.63
C PRO A 38 -2.49 -1.99 13.20
N GLU A 39 -3.64 -2.26 12.58
CA GLU A 39 -3.71 -2.62 11.17
C GLU A 39 -3.21 -1.46 10.31
N THR A 40 -2.35 -1.76 9.33
CA THR A 40 -1.89 -0.77 8.35
C THR A 40 -2.76 -0.81 7.09
N VAL A 41 -2.66 0.24 6.26
CA VAL A 41 -3.35 0.23 4.96
C VAL A 41 -2.83 -0.92 4.09
N LEU A 42 -1.52 -1.17 4.14
CA LEU A 42 -0.91 -2.28 3.41
C LEU A 42 -1.45 -3.64 3.86
N ASP A 43 -1.64 -3.83 5.18
CA ASP A 43 -2.27 -5.04 5.71
C ASP A 43 -3.64 -5.28 5.10
N ARG A 44 -4.45 -4.22 5.03
CA ARG A 44 -5.80 -4.29 4.49
C ARG A 44 -5.81 -4.66 3.01
N LEU A 45 -4.86 -4.13 2.24
CA LEU A 45 -4.72 -4.48 0.83
C LEU A 45 -4.20 -5.89 0.61
N ASN A 46 -3.37 -6.39 1.52
CA ASN A 46 -2.72 -7.69 1.38
C ASN A 46 -3.43 -8.82 2.15
N ASP A 47 -4.57 -8.54 2.78
CA ASP A 47 -5.34 -9.60 3.42
C ASP A 47 -6.02 -10.51 2.39
N GLN A 48 -6.72 -11.55 2.86
CA GLN A 48 -7.32 -12.56 2.00
C GLN A 48 -8.62 -12.12 1.34
N GLU A 49 -9.18 -10.97 1.73
CA GLU A 49 -10.42 -10.48 1.17
C GLU A 49 -10.19 -9.93 -0.24
N MET A 50 -11.05 -10.30 -1.17
CA MET A 50 -10.95 -9.86 -2.57
C MET A 50 -11.36 -8.41 -2.77
N PHE A 51 -12.27 -7.91 -1.95
CA PHE A 51 -12.85 -6.58 -2.09
C PHE A 51 -12.40 -5.67 -0.96
N LEU A 52 -12.10 -4.43 -1.31
CA LEU A 52 -11.74 -3.37 -0.39
C LEU A 52 -12.95 -2.49 -0.13
N PRO A 53 -13.49 -2.46 1.10
CA PRO A 53 -14.59 -1.54 1.41
C PRO A 53 -14.06 -0.11 1.53
N VAL A 54 -14.66 0.80 0.76
CA VAL A 54 -14.29 2.23 0.77
C VAL A 54 -15.56 3.05 0.90
N GLN A 55 -15.56 4.02 1.77
CA GLN A 55 -16.65 4.98 1.88
C GLN A 55 -16.33 6.22 1.05
N LEU A 56 -17.10 6.44 -0.02
CA LEU A 56 -16.93 7.60 -0.87
C LEU A 56 -17.62 8.83 -0.23
N PRO A 57 -17.10 10.04 -0.49
CA PRO A 57 -17.68 11.27 0.09
C PRO A 57 -19.14 11.43 -0.31
N GLY A 58 -19.98 11.80 0.66
CA GLY A 58 -21.40 12.06 0.43
C GLY A 58 -22.27 10.81 0.24
N GLU A 59 -21.67 9.63 0.28
CA GLU A 59 -22.42 8.38 0.14
C GLU A 59 -22.61 7.72 1.51
N ARG A 60 -23.80 7.17 1.73
CA ARG A 60 -24.09 6.40 2.95
C ARG A 60 -23.67 4.95 2.83
N SER A 61 -23.66 4.43 1.61
CA SER A 61 -23.30 3.05 1.35
C SER A 61 -21.80 2.90 1.14
N ILE A 62 -21.29 1.73 1.47
CA ILE A 62 -19.88 1.38 1.25
C ILE A 62 -19.76 0.87 -0.20
N THR A 63 -18.75 1.34 -0.89
CA THR A 63 -18.37 0.83 -2.22
C THR A 63 -17.32 -0.25 -2.04
N LEU A 64 -17.50 -1.40 -2.67
CA LEU A 64 -16.54 -2.48 -2.66
C LEU A 64 -15.70 -2.41 -3.95
N LEU A 65 -14.40 -2.15 -3.77
CA LEU A 65 -13.45 -2.14 -4.89
C LEU A 65 -12.76 -3.49 -4.99
N HIS A 66 -12.78 -4.09 -6.17
CA HIS A 66 -12.09 -5.36 -6.39
C HIS A 66 -10.59 -5.11 -6.42
N LYS A 67 -9.85 -5.71 -5.47
CA LYS A 67 -8.41 -5.46 -5.30
C LYS A 67 -7.59 -5.79 -6.54
N ALA A 68 -7.98 -6.83 -7.30
CA ALA A 68 -7.27 -7.21 -8.51
C ALA A 68 -7.32 -6.13 -9.60
N HIS A 69 -8.31 -5.25 -9.54
CA HIS A 69 -8.48 -4.15 -10.49
C HIS A 69 -8.03 -2.80 -9.96
N ILE A 70 -7.37 -2.78 -8.81
CA ILE A 70 -6.72 -1.58 -8.28
C ILE A 70 -5.29 -1.54 -8.84
N VAL A 71 -4.94 -0.46 -9.53
CA VAL A 71 -3.57 -0.22 -10.00
C VAL A 71 -2.71 0.22 -8.82
N ARG A 72 -3.16 1.25 -8.12
CA ARG A 72 -2.47 1.77 -6.94
C ARG A 72 -3.43 2.52 -6.03
N LEU A 73 -3.07 2.57 -4.77
CA LEU A 73 -3.77 3.33 -3.74
C LEU A 73 -2.78 4.32 -3.14
N VAL A 74 -3.18 5.59 -3.07
CA VAL A 74 -2.31 6.66 -2.57
C VAL A 74 -2.81 7.13 -1.20
N VAL A 75 -1.90 7.15 -0.23
CA VAL A 75 -2.13 7.72 1.10
C VAL A 75 -1.32 9.02 1.16
N GLN A 76 -1.99 10.17 1.01
CA GLN A 76 -1.30 11.46 0.93
C GLN A 76 -0.75 11.93 2.27
N ASP A 77 -1.50 11.72 3.34
CA ASP A 77 -1.10 12.11 4.69
C ASP A 77 -0.59 10.90 5.48
N ALA A 78 0.29 10.12 4.85
CA ALA A 78 0.80 8.90 5.44
C ALA A 78 1.53 9.17 6.75
N GLN A 79 1.17 8.38 7.77
CA GLN A 79 1.80 8.43 9.07
C GLN A 79 2.78 7.26 9.22
N PRO A 80 3.75 7.34 10.14
CA PRO A 80 4.54 6.17 10.50
C PRO A 80 3.62 5.00 10.81
N GLY A 81 3.91 3.83 10.25
CA GLY A 81 3.12 2.64 10.41
C GLY A 81 2.02 2.41 9.37
N ASP A 82 1.84 3.28 8.39
CA ASP A 82 0.82 3.07 7.35
C ASP A 82 1.20 1.98 6.35
N ALA A 83 2.49 1.74 6.14
CA ALA A 83 2.98 0.69 5.26
C ALA A 83 3.88 -0.32 5.95
N LEU A 84 4.64 0.14 6.94
CA LEU A 84 5.58 -0.69 7.68
C LEU A 84 5.14 -0.79 9.13
N THR A 85 5.30 -1.96 9.74
CA THR A 85 5.10 -2.11 11.17
C THR A 85 6.20 -1.39 11.92
N GLU A 86 5.98 -1.11 13.21
CA GLU A 86 6.99 -0.48 14.06
C GLU A 86 8.30 -1.27 14.05
N ASP A 87 8.23 -2.59 14.11
CA ASP A 87 9.40 -3.45 14.04
C ASP A 87 10.15 -3.30 12.72
N GLN A 88 9.42 -3.20 11.61
CA GLN A 88 10.03 -3.00 10.29
C GLN A 88 10.65 -1.62 10.14
N GLU A 89 10.06 -0.58 10.73
CA GLU A 89 10.62 0.77 10.71
C GLU A 89 11.93 0.85 11.49
N ASN A 90 12.07 0.05 12.53
CA ASN A 90 13.24 0.00 13.37
C ASN A 90 14.37 -0.86 12.81
N LEU A 91 14.10 -1.68 11.80
CA LEU A 91 15.13 -2.45 11.12
C LEU A 91 15.94 -1.53 10.20
N SER A 92 17.25 -1.72 10.20
CA SER A 92 18.13 -1.00 9.29
C SER A 92 17.94 -1.53 7.88
N GLY A 93 17.05 -0.90 7.11
CA GLY A 93 16.87 -1.15 5.70
C GLY A 93 17.62 -0.13 4.87
N ARG A 94 17.80 -0.42 3.60
CA ARG A 94 18.34 0.57 2.67
C ARG A 94 17.22 1.16 1.83
N ILE A 95 17.44 2.38 1.37
CA ILE A 95 16.55 3.05 0.43
C ILE A 95 17.05 2.80 -0.98
N GLU A 96 16.19 2.26 -1.83
CA GLU A 96 16.50 1.97 -3.23
C GLU A 96 15.69 2.88 -4.13
N PRO A 97 16.30 3.86 -4.82
CA PRO A 97 15.59 4.68 -5.79
C PRO A 97 15.22 3.86 -7.01
N VAL A 98 13.99 3.98 -7.48
CA VAL A 98 13.48 3.20 -8.61
C VAL A 98 12.58 4.03 -9.52
N HIS A 99 12.46 3.58 -10.77
CA HIS A 99 11.40 3.96 -11.69
C HIS A 99 10.46 2.77 -11.83
N CYS A 100 9.19 2.97 -11.51
CA CYS A 100 8.16 1.95 -11.60
C CYS A 100 7.17 2.35 -12.67
N THR A 101 6.98 1.50 -13.69
CA THR A 101 5.99 1.73 -14.75
C THR A 101 4.81 0.83 -14.50
N VAL A 102 3.63 1.42 -14.38
CA VAL A 102 2.37 0.71 -14.13
C VAL A 102 1.43 0.88 -15.31
N VAL A 103 0.49 -0.04 -15.47
CA VAL A 103 -0.50 0.04 -16.55
C VAL A 103 -1.31 1.35 -16.46
N PRO A 104 -1.66 1.99 -17.59
CA PRO A 104 -1.38 1.62 -18.98
C PRO A 104 -0.01 2.05 -19.51
N GLY A 105 0.85 2.65 -18.70
CA GLY A 105 2.17 3.11 -19.08
C GLY A 105 2.66 4.30 -18.27
N GLN A 106 2.02 4.55 -17.14
CA GLN A 106 2.39 5.64 -16.24
C GLN A 106 3.67 5.30 -15.48
N GLN A 107 4.62 6.23 -15.47
CA GLN A 107 5.88 6.06 -14.76
C GLN A 107 5.86 6.82 -13.43
N LEU A 108 6.29 6.14 -12.39
CA LEU A 108 6.46 6.70 -11.05
C LEU A 108 7.93 6.62 -10.67
N SER A 109 8.50 7.75 -10.26
CA SER A 109 9.85 7.80 -9.70
C SER A 109 9.76 7.94 -8.20
N GLY A 110 10.39 7.04 -7.49
CA GLY A 110 10.33 7.04 -6.03
C GLY A 110 11.37 6.11 -5.45
N TRP A 111 11.12 5.66 -4.23
CA TRP A 111 12.06 4.78 -3.55
C TRP A 111 11.33 3.70 -2.75
N LEU A 112 12.00 2.55 -2.65
CA LEU A 112 11.57 1.41 -1.87
C LEU A 112 12.42 1.31 -0.62
N SER A 113 11.81 0.93 0.50
CA SER A 113 12.55 0.57 1.70
C SER A 113 12.81 -0.94 1.67
N VAL A 114 14.06 -1.32 1.40
CA VAL A 114 14.44 -2.74 1.26
C VAL A 114 14.84 -3.29 2.62
N GLN A 115 13.97 -4.12 3.19
CA GLN A 115 14.15 -4.75 4.50
C GLN A 115 14.71 -6.16 4.34
N ALA A 116 15.93 -6.27 3.84
CA ALA A 116 16.57 -7.55 3.62
C ALA A 116 18.04 -7.50 4.05
N PRO A 117 18.64 -8.64 4.48
CA PRO A 117 20.07 -8.69 4.74
C PRO A 117 20.86 -8.25 3.50
N GLU A 118 22.00 -7.57 3.71
CA GLU A 118 22.80 -7.01 2.61
C GLU A 118 23.15 -8.04 1.53
N TRP A 119 23.46 -9.26 1.93
CA TRP A 119 23.84 -10.33 0.98
C TRP A 119 22.67 -10.85 0.14
N LYS A 120 21.42 -10.52 0.51
CA LYS A 120 20.20 -10.83 -0.25
C LYS A 120 19.51 -9.57 -0.80
N ALA A 121 20.20 -8.44 -0.78
CA ALA A 121 19.56 -7.16 -1.00
C ALA A 121 19.54 -6.73 -2.47
N ARG A 122 19.43 -7.65 -3.41
CA ARG A 122 19.15 -7.30 -4.81
C ARG A 122 17.70 -6.85 -4.93
N LEU A 123 17.48 -5.82 -5.75
CA LEU A 123 16.13 -5.32 -6.01
C LEU A 123 15.19 -6.44 -6.47
N SER A 124 15.66 -7.29 -7.40
CA SER A 124 14.85 -8.40 -7.91
C SER A 124 14.48 -9.40 -6.82
N ASP A 125 15.42 -9.74 -5.94
CA ASP A 125 15.16 -10.67 -4.84
C ASP A 125 14.13 -10.09 -3.87
N TYR A 126 14.26 -8.82 -3.55
CA TYR A 126 13.34 -8.12 -2.65
C TYR A 126 11.92 -8.11 -3.23
N VAL A 127 11.76 -7.63 -4.47
CA VAL A 127 10.43 -7.49 -5.08
C VAL A 127 9.77 -8.85 -5.28
N ASN A 128 10.53 -9.86 -5.68
CA ASN A 128 9.99 -11.21 -5.91
C ASN A 128 9.58 -11.92 -4.62
N THR A 129 10.16 -11.54 -3.49
CA THR A 129 9.88 -12.20 -2.20
C THR A 129 8.91 -11.42 -1.31
N LEU A 130 8.48 -10.21 -1.73
CA LEU A 130 7.49 -9.45 -0.97
C LEU A 130 6.19 -10.23 -0.83
N PRO A 131 5.67 -10.38 0.40
CA PRO A 131 4.38 -11.03 0.58
C PRO A 131 3.24 -10.13 0.07
N GLY A 132 2.14 -10.78 -0.33
CA GLY A 132 0.95 -10.07 -0.77
C GLY A 132 1.05 -9.54 -2.20
N SER A 133 -0.05 -8.88 -2.63
CA SER A 133 -0.18 -8.37 -3.99
C SER A 133 0.23 -6.90 -4.12
N PHE A 134 0.32 -6.17 -3.00
CA PHE A 134 0.64 -4.75 -2.99
C PHE A 134 1.96 -4.51 -2.26
N PHE A 135 2.71 -3.52 -2.75
CA PHE A 135 3.96 -3.11 -2.11
C PHE A 135 4.03 -1.59 -1.99
N PRO A 136 4.73 -1.07 -0.97
CA PRO A 136 4.84 0.38 -0.78
C PRO A 136 5.94 0.99 -1.64
N LEU A 137 5.61 2.10 -2.30
CA LEU A 137 6.55 2.97 -3.00
C LEU A 137 6.36 4.39 -2.50
N TYR A 138 7.40 5.03 -2.06
CA TYR A 138 7.36 6.43 -1.61
C TYR A 138 7.73 7.34 -2.77
N ALA A 139 6.78 8.16 -3.22
CA ALA A 139 6.95 9.06 -4.35
C ALA A 139 6.13 10.33 -4.13
N ASP A 140 6.63 11.48 -4.56
CA ASP A 140 5.92 12.76 -4.54
C ASP A 140 5.35 13.09 -3.14
N ASP A 141 6.13 12.87 -2.09
CA ASP A 141 5.76 13.08 -0.70
C ASP A 141 4.51 12.29 -0.25
N ALA A 142 4.20 11.23 -0.95
CA ALA A 142 3.07 10.36 -0.64
C ALA A 142 3.49 8.90 -0.61
N LEU A 143 2.68 8.10 0.07
CA LEU A 143 2.83 6.66 0.07
C LEU A 143 1.92 6.08 -1.01
N HIS A 144 2.52 5.39 -1.97
CA HIS A 144 1.80 4.67 -3.02
C HIS A 144 1.86 3.18 -2.74
N LEU A 145 0.71 2.54 -2.61
CA LEU A 145 0.60 1.09 -2.47
C LEU A 145 0.24 0.53 -3.84
N ILE A 146 1.19 -0.16 -4.46
CA ILE A 146 1.12 -0.54 -5.87
C ILE A 146 0.82 -2.02 -5.99
N ASN A 147 -0.16 -2.35 -6.84
CA ASN A 147 -0.49 -3.72 -7.17
C ASN A 147 0.60 -4.30 -8.08
N LYS A 148 1.25 -5.36 -7.64
CA LYS A 148 2.30 -6.06 -8.41
C LYS A 148 1.81 -6.46 -9.79
N HIS A 149 0.54 -6.88 -9.91
CA HIS A 149 -0.04 -7.31 -11.18
C HIS A 149 -0.28 -6.17 -12.17
N ALA A 150 -0.21 -4.92 -11.69
CA ALA A 150 -0.34 -3.73 -12.54
C ALA A 150 1.03 -3.17 -12.95
N VAL A 151 2.12 -3.73 -12.45
CA VAL A 151 3.47 -3.26 -12.75
C VAL A 151 3.95 -3.87 -14.05
N LEU A 152 4.38 -3.01 -14.97
CA LEU A 152 5.00 -3.43 -16.22
C LEU A 152 6.50 -3.65 -16.06
N ARG A 153 7.16 -2.78 -15.30
CA ARG A 153 8.59 -2.89 -15.01
C ARG A 153 9.00 -2.03 -13.83
N ILE A 154 10.06 -2.44 -13.18
CA ILE A 154 10.72 -1.68 -12.13
C ILE A 154 12.19 -1.58 -12.53
N GLN A 155 12.74 -0.37 -12.54
CA GLN A 155 14.12 -0.11 -12.92
C GLN A 155 14.83 0.60 -11.77
N SER A 156 16.02 0.12 -11.44
CA SER A 156 16.88 0.81 -10.47
C SER A 156 17.38 2.12 -11.11
N GLN A 157 17.44 3.18 -10.31
CA GLN A 157 17.99 4.46 -10.71
C GLN A 157 19.51 4.56 -10.50
N GLY A 158 20.09 3.52 -9.97
CA GLY A 158 21.49 3.50 -9.56
C GLY A 158 22.50 3.53 -10.69
#